data_aeb50998bcfdcbc8430f42710856b82b
#
_entry.id   aeb50998bcfdcbc8430f42710856b82b
#
_cell.length_a   1.000
_cell.length_b   1.000
_cell.length_c   1.000
_cell.angle_alpha   90.00
_cell.angle_beta   90.00
_cell.angle_gamma   90.00
#
_symmetry.space_group_name_H-M   'P 1'
#
loop_
_entity.id
_entity.type
_entity.pdbx_description
1 polymer ?
#
loop_
_entity_poly.entity_id
_entity_poly.type
_entity_poly.pdbx_seq_one_letter_code
_entity_poly.pdbx_strand_id
1 'polypeptide(L)'
;GFKVMTMDQAAPLGDIFVTVTGCSDVIVERHFRNMKDGAICCNAGHFDCEVDVATIKKICVESRLARENIMGYRFEDGHWVYIIAEGRLVNLASGDGHPAEIMDMSFAIQALSAQYVVEHFKGVKGEPGKMAFEIPGQIDDKVARMKLDSWGYSIDSLTREQKEYLGI
;
A
#
# COMPACT_ATOMS: atom_id res chain seq x y z
N GLY A 1 -22.27 9.81 -0.92
CA GLY A 1 -22.22 8.78 -1.36
C GLY A 1 -21.61 8.21 -2.63
N PHE A 2 -20.66 7.28 -2.46
CA PHE A 2 -20.10 6.55 -3.60
C PHE A 2 -21.05 5.43 -4.03
N LYS A 3 -21.02 5.11 -5.33
CA LYS A 3 -21.77 3.95 -5.84
C LYS A 3 -20.95 2.68 -5.60
N VAL A 4 -21.60 1.65 -5.08
CA VAL A 4 -21.03 0.30 -4.96
C VAL A 4 -21.57 -0.56 -6.10
N MET A 5 -20.66 -1.24 -6.82
CA MET A 5 -21.03 -2.04 -7.99
C MET A 5 -19.98 -3.14 -8.24
N THR A 6 -20.31 -4.11 -9.08
CA THR A 6 -19.37 -5.13 -9.51
C THR A 6 -18.34 -4.56 -10.50
N MET A 7 -17.18 -5.24 -10.67
CA MET A 7 -16.17 -4.84 -11.66
C MET A 7 -16.73 -4.86 -13.09
N ASP A 8 -17.59 -5.82 -13.43
CA ASP A 8 -18.23 -5.86 -14.75
C ASP A 8 -19.11 -4.62 -15.03
N GLN A 9 -19.76 -4.09 -13.98
CA GLN A 9 -20.55 -2.85 -14.07
C GLN A 9 -19.65 -1.61 -14.08
N ALA A 10 -18.52 -1.64 -13.36
CA ALA A 10 -17.61 -0.51 -13.26
C ALA A 10 -16.75 -0.33 -14.52
N ALA A 11 -16.36 -1.43 -15.17
CA ALA A 11 -15.44 -1.39 -16.31
C ALA A 11 -15.87 -0.41 -17.43
N PRO A 12 -17.12 -0.37 -17.91
CA PRO A 12 -17.52 0.59 -18.95
C PRO A 12 -17.72 2.02 -18.44
N LEU A 13 -17.66 2.26 -17.14
CA LEU A 13 -17.96 3.56 -16.51
C LEU A 13 -16.71 4.28 -15.99
N GLY A 14 -15.71 3.53 -15.55
CA GLY A 14 -14.52 4.07 -14.91
C GLY A 14 -13.54 4.70 -15.89
N ASP A 15 -12.82 5.70 -15.44
CA ASP A 15 -11.69 6.31 -16.14
C ASP A 15 -10.37 5.91 -15.49
N ILE A 16 -10.37 5.71 -14.15
CA ILE A 16 -9.21 5.28 -13.37
C ILE A 16 -9.65 4.14 -12.45
N PHE A 17 -8.89 3.05 -12.48
CA PHE A 17 -9.09 1.86 -11.65
C PHE A 17 -7.90 1.68 -10.72
N VAL A 18 -8.17 1.62 -9.41
CA VAL A 18 -7.15 1.38 -8.39
C VAL A 18 -7.52 0.11 -7.62
N THR A 19 -6.72 -0.93 -7.76
CA THR A 19 -6.93 -2.18 -7.02
C THR A 19 -6.21 -2.12 -5.67
N VAL A 20 -6.88 -2.58 -4.60
CA VAL A 20 -6.41 -2.53 -3.21
C VAL A 20 -6.91 -3.73 -2.40
N THR A 21 -7.16 -4.87 -3.05
CA THR A 21 -7.89 -5.98 -2.44
C THR A 21 -6.98 -7.03 -1.80
N GLY A 22 -5.73 -7.12 -2.23
CA GLY A 22 -4.81 -8.20 -1.86
C GLY A 22 -5.19 -9.56 -2.48
N CYS A 23 -6.14 -9.59 -3.45
CA CYS A 23 -6.59 -10.80 -4.14
C CYS A 23 -6.02 -10.84 -5.56
N SER A 24 -5.92 -12.02 -6.16
CA SER A 24 -5.55 -12.14 -7.57
C SER A 24 -6.73 -11.86 -8.51
N ASP A 25 -6.41 -11.49 -9.76
CA ASP A 25 -7.35 -11.47 -10.89
C ASP A 25 -8.57 -10.57 -10.67
N VAL A 26 -8.38 -9.41 -10.07
CA VAL A 26 -9.44 -8.41 -9.83
C VAL A 26 -9.83 -7.72 -11.14
N ILE A 27 -8.83 -7.34 -11.95
CA ILE A 27 -9.03 -6.81 -13.30
C ILE A 27 -8.45 -7.80 -14.31
N VAL A 28 -9.33 -8.39 -15.11
CA VAL A 28 -9.02 -9.45 -16.08
C VAL A 28 -9.53 -9.10 -17.48
N GLU A 29 -9.30 -9.98 -18.48
CA GLU A 29 -9.62 -9.76 -19.90
C GLU A 29 -11.00 -9.14 -20.16
N ARG A 30 -12.07 -9.73 -19.56
CA ARG A 30 -13.43 -9.24 -19.80
C ARG A 30 -13.63 -7.79 -19.35
N HIS A 31 -12.89 -7.34 -18.35
CA HIS A 31 -12.93 -5.95 -17.88
C HIS A 31 -12.18 -5.05 -18.85
N PHE A 32 -10.95 -5.42 -19.27
CA PHE A 32 -10.17 -4.63 -20.23
C PHE A 32 -10.92 -4.39 -21.52
N ARG A 33 -11.59 -5.40 -22.06
CA ARG A 33 -12.36 -5.30 -23.31
C ARG A 33 -13.57 -4.37 -23.23
N ASN A 34 -14.06 -4.09 -22.03
CA ASN A 34 -15.21 -3.24 -21.77
C ASN A 34 -14.85 -1.87 -21.20
N MET A 35 -13.57 -1.59 -20.97
CA MET A 35 -13.11 -0.29 -20.48
C MET A 35 -13.23 0.78 -21.56
N LYS A 36 -13.34 2.03 -21.11
CA LYS A 36 -13.29 3.19 -22.00
C LYS A 36 -11.92 3.32 -22.66
N ASP A 37 -11.90 3.95 -23.84
CA ASP A 37 -10.65 4.41 -24.43
C ASP A 37 -9.95 5.39 -23.47
N GLY A 38 -8.68 5.13 -23.21
CA GLY A 38 -7.88 5.93 -22.30
C GLY A 38 -7.98 5.54 -20.82
N ALA A 39 -8.70 4.47 -20.47
CA ALA A 39 -8.78 4.00 -19.10
C ALA A 39 -7.42 3.66 -18.51
N ILE A 40 -7.21 4.02 -17.24
CA ILE A 40 -5.93 3.81 -16.52
C ILE A 40 -6.15 2.83 -15.39
N CYS A 41 -5.32 1.78 -15.34
CA CYS A 41 -5.31 0.80 -14.26
C CYS A 41 -4.01 0.93 -13.45
N CYS A 42 -4.12 0.90 -12.13
CA CYS A 42 -2.98 0.79 -11.23
C CYS A 42 -3.30 -0.10 -10.04
N ASN A 43 -2.27 -0.68 -9.46
CA ASN A 43 -2.37 -1.52 -8.29
C ASN A 43 -1.73 -0.82 -7.07
N ALA A 44 -2.46 -0.69 -5.98
CA ALA A 44 -1.96 -0.26 -4.69
C ALA A 44 -2.02 -1.41 -3.64
N GLY A 45 -2.29 -2.64 -4.09
CA GLY A 45 -2.11 -3.87 -3.33
C GLY A 45 -0.64 -4.30 -3.28
N HIS A 46 -0.29 -5.17 -2.33
CA HIS A 46 1.09 -5.54 -2.08
C HIS A 46 1.76 -6.31 -3.23
N PHE A 47 1.02 -7.23 -3.86
CA PHE A 47 1.51 -8.07 -4.94
C PHE A 47 0.96 -7.63 -6.30
N ASP A 48 1.70 -7.91 -7.37
CA ASP A 48 1.38 -7.58 -8.75
C ASP A 48 0.39 -8.56 -9.43
N CYS A 49 -0.50 -9.15 -8.65
CA CYS A 49 -1.45 -10.17 -9.10
C CYS A 49 -2.89 -9.66 -9.28
N GLU A 50 -3.21 -8.43 -8.86
CA GLU A 50 -4.57 -7.91 -8.92
C GLU A 50 -5.00 -7.50 -10.33
N VAL A 51 -4.05 -7.03 -11.15
CA VAL A 51 -4.27 -6.67 -12.56
C VAL A 51 -3.60 -7.71 -13.44
N ASP A 52 -4.36 -8.41 -14.27
CA ASP A 52 -3.84 -9.49 -15.13
C ASP A 52 -3.07 -8.93 -16.34
N VAL A 53 -1.86 -8.45 -16.07
CA VAL A 53 -0.95 -7.91 -17.08
C VAL A 53 -0.49 -8.96 -18.07
N ALA A 54 -0.39 -10.22 -17.65
CA ALA A 54 0.01 -11.32 -18.52
C ALA A 54 -1.01 -11.54 -19.65
N THR A 55 -2.29 -11.44 -19.33
CA THR A 55 -3.36 -11.60 -20.31
C THR A 55 -3.46 -10.39 -21.23
N ILE A 56 -3.44 -9.15 -20.72
CA ILE A 56 -3.55 -7.96 -21.58
C ILE A 56 -2.43 -7.91 -22.63
N LYS A 57 -1.20 -8.32 -22.28
CA LYS A 57 -0.06 -8.44 -23.21
C LYS A 57 -0.30 -9.44 -24.34
N LYS A 58 -1.13 -10.45 -24.12
CA LYS A 58 -1.44 -11.47 -25.14
C LYS A 58 -2.59 -11.08 -26.06
N ILE A 59 -3.57 -10.34 -25.53
CA ILE A 59 -4.80 -10.00 -26.27
C ILE A 59 -4.77 -8.64 -26.94
N CYS A 60 -3.82 -7.77 -26.61
CA CYS A 60 -3.66 -6.48 -27.28
C CYS A 60 -3.08 -6.67 -28.69
N VAL A 61 -3.48 -5.81 -29.62
CA VAL A 61 -2.93 -5.78 -30.98
C VAL A 61 -1.68 -4.92 -31.10
N GLU A 62 -1.48 -4.02 -30.15
CA GLU A 62 -0.33 -3.13 -30.08
C GLU A 62 -0.05 -2.76 -28.62
N SER A 63 1.23 -2.62 -28.26
CA SER A 63 1.62 -2.05 -26.98
C SER A 63 2.71 -1.00 -27.16
N ARG A 64 2.68 0.06 -26.35
CA ARG A 64 3.69 1.12 -26.37
C ARG A 64 3.93 1.71 -25.01
N LEU A 65 5.14 2.17 -24.79
CA LEU A 65 5.46 3.00 -23.64
C LEU A 65 4.84 4.39 -23.84
N ALA A 66 3.82 4.72 -23.05
CA ALA A 66 3.14 6.01 -23.12
C ALA A 66 3.91 7.10 -22.34
N ARG A 67 4.41 6.74 -21.15
CA ARG A 67 5.31 7.53 -20.29
C ARG A 67 6.18 6.57 -19.49
N GLU A 68 7.18 7.08 -18.82
CA GLU A 68 7.94 6.30 -17.83
C GLU A 68 6.99 5.59 -16.87
N ASN A 69 7.18 4.29 -16.70
CA ASN A 69 6.33 3.40 -15.90
C ASN A 69 4.86 3.29 -16.33
N ILE A 70 4.46 3.75 -17.52
CA ILE A 70 3.08 3.63 -18.03
C ILE A 70 3.08 2.96 -19.40
N MET A 71 2.56 1.74 -19.45
CA MET A 71 2.36 0.99 -20.69
C MET A 71 0.93 1.14 -21.18
N GLY A 72 0.78 1.48 -22.47
CA GLY A 72 -0.49 1.46 -23.18
C GLY A 72 -0.64 0.18 -23.99
N TYR A 73 -1.86 -0.36 -24.01
CA TYR A 73 -2.26 -1.56 -24.72
C TYR A 73 -3.48 -1.25 -25.58
N ARG A 74 -3.38 -1.43 -26.91
CA ARG A 74 -4.46 -1.18 -27.84
C ARG A 74 -5.20 -2.46 -28.18
N PHE A 75 -6.51 -2.40 -28.23
CA PHE A 75 -7.40 -3.49 -28.62
C PHE A 75 -7.81 -3.39 -30.09
N GLU A 76 -8.43 -4.45 -30.63
CA GLU A 76 -8.84 -4.56 -32.04
C GLU A 76 -9.82 -3.46 -32.46
N ASP A 77 -10.70 -3.03 -31.58
CA ASP A 77 -11.66 -1.94 -31.79
C ASP A 77 -11.03 -0.54 -31.73
N GLY A 78 -9.74 -0.46 -31.41
CA GLY A 78 -8.94 0.77 -31.38
C GLY A 78 -8.81 1.43 -30.04
N HIS A 79 -9.56 1.02 -29.00
CA HIS A 79 -9.45 1.62 -27.68
C HIS A 79 -8.12 1.25 -26.98
N TRP A 80 -7.64 2.14 -26.13
CA TRP A 80 -6.43 1.98 -25.35
C TRP A 80 -6.73 1.82 -23.86
N VAL A 81 -6.04 0.90 -23.23
CA VAL A 81 -5.98 0.79 -21.76
C VAL A 81 -4.54 0.99 -21.31
N TYR A 82 -4.34 1.79 -20.28
CA TYR A 82 -3.03 2.10 -19.73
C TYR A 82 -2.84 1.43 -18.39
N ILE A 83 -1.66 0.82 -18.17
CA ILE A 83 -1.31 0.19 -16.89
C ILE A 83 -0.07 0.87 -16.33
N ILE A 84 -0.18 1.36 -15.09
CA ILE A 84 0.93 1.98 -14.37
C ILE A 84 1.76 0.88 -13.71
N ALA A 85 3.09 1.02 -13.81
CA ALA A 85 4.08 0.14 -13.19
C ALA A 85 3.91 -1.35 -13.47
N GLU A 86 3.25 -1.70 -14.61
CA GLU A 86 2.94 -3.09 -14.97
C GLU A 86 2.20 -3.87 -13.86
N GLY A 87 1.27 -3.20 -13.15
CA GLY A 87 0.49 -3.80 -12.06
C GLY A 87 1.23 -3.99 -10.73
N ARG A 88 2.50 -3.59 -10.65
CA ARG A 88 3.25 -3.58 -9.38
C ARG A 88 2.72 -2.49 -8.46
N LEU A 89 3.05 -2.57 -7.16
CA LEU A 89 2.66 -1.58 -6.15
C LEU A 89 3.05 -0.17 -6.58
N VAL A 90 2.05 0.64 -6.95
CA VAL A 90 2.21 1.89 -7.71
C VAL A 90 3.04 2.94 -6.98
N ASN A 91 2.88 3.08 -5.66
CA ASN A 91 3.60 4.06 -4.86
C ASN A 91 5.11 3.77 -4.71
N LEU A 92 5.53 2.52 -4.91
CA LEU A 92 6.94 2.12 -4.87
C LEU A 92 7.54 1.99 -6.27
N ALA A 93 6.77 1.49 -7.24
CA ALA A 93 7.29 1.21 -8.57
C ALA A 93 7.19 2.41 -9.54
N SER A 94 6.35 3.39 -9.24
CA SER A 94 6.08 4.57 -10.09
C SER A 94 6.02 5.89 -9.29
N GLY A 95 6.37 5.86 -8.01
CA GLY A 95 6.46 7.02 -7.13
C GLY A 95 7.71 6.94 -6.26
N ASP A 96 7.95 7.98 -5.48
CA ASP A 96 9.14 8.09 -4.61
C ASP A 96 8.98 7.33 -3.28
N GLY A 97 7.83 6.69 -3.05
CA GLY A 97 7.50 6.02 -1.80
C GLY A 97 7.18 7.00 -0.66
N HIS A 98 7.36 6.55 0.59
CA HIS A 98 7.19 7.40 1.76
C HIS A 98 8.45 8.23 2.03
N PRO A 99 8.30 9.47 2.55
CA PRO A 99 9.44 10.28 2.96
C PRO A 99 10.32 9.56 3.99
N ALA A 100 11.64 9.74 3.86
CA ALA A 100 12.61 9.10 4.75
C ALA A 100 12.36 9.42 6.22
N GLU A 101 11.93 10.66 6.51
CA GLU A 101 11.62 11.13 7.85
C GLU A 101 10.47 10.37 8.53
N ILE A 102 9.50 9.87 7.75
CA ILE A 102 8.39 9.06 8.26
C ILE A 102 8.83 7.62 8.44
N MET A 103 9.56 7.08 7.45
CA MET A 103 10.06 5.70 7.51
C MET A 103 11.09 5.49 8.62
N ASP A 104 11.88 6.52 8.95
CA ASP A 104 12.81 6.53 10.07
C ASP A 104 12.13 6.17 11.40
N MET A 105 10.98 6.79 11.71
CA MET A 105 10.20 6.44 12.92
C MET A 105 9.71 4.99 12.88
N SER A 106 9.21 4.52 11.74
CA SER A 106 8.75 3.13 11.58
C SER A 106 9.89 2.13 11.80
N PHE A 107 11.06 2.40 11.24
CA PHE A 107 12.23 1.53 11.42
C PHE A 107 12.77 1.60 12.86
N ALA A 108 12.73 2.75 13.50
CA ALA A 108 13.14 2.88 14.91
C ALA A 108 12.23 2.06 15.83
N ILE A 109 10.89 2.10 15.63
CA ILE A 109 9.95 1.27 16.38
C ILE A 109 10.23 -0.21 16.12
N GLN A 110 10.45 -0.64 14.89
CA GLN A 110 10.76 -2.03 14.55
C GLN A 110 12.06 -2.50 15.23
N ALA A 111 13.11 -1.70 15.19
CA ALA A 111 14.41 -2.03 15.79
C ALA A 111 14.30 -2.16 17.32
N LEU A 112 13.66 -1.20 17.99
CA LEU A 112 13.45 -1.25 19.45
C LEU A 112 12.50 -2.37 19.87
N SER A 113 11.50 -2.67 19.04
CA SER A 113 10.61 -3.81 19.28
C SER A 113 11.37 -5.13 19.16
N ALA A 114 12.23 -5.28 18.16
CA ALA A 114 13.07 -6.47 18.03
C ALA A 114 14.03 -6.62 19.21
N GLN A 115 14.65 -5.53 19.67
CA GLN A 115 15.46 -5.52 20.89
C GLN A 115 14.64 -6.00 22.10
N TYR A 116 13.46 -5.43 22.32
CA TYR A 116 12.57 -5.80 23.40
C TYR A 116 12.23 -7.30 23.40
N VAL A 117 11.91 -7.85 22.24
CA VAL A 117 11.64 -9.29 22.08
C VAL A 117 12.84 -10.14 22.49
N VAL A 118 14.04 -9.78 22.02
CA VAL A 118 15.27 -10.52 22.36
C VAL A 118 15.56 -10.48 23.86
N GLU A 119 15.34 -9.35 24.50
CA GLU A 119 15.62 -9.16 25.93
C GLU A 119 14.62 -9.89 26.84
N HIS A 120 13.33 -9.88 26.50
CA HIS A 120 12.27 -10.35 27.38
C HIS A 120 11.74 -11.74 27.05
N PHE A 121 11.91 -12.21 25.79
CA PHE A 121 11.39 -13.50 25.34
C PHE A 121 12.47 -14.51 24.95
N LYS A 122 13.71 -14.29 25.35
CA LYS A 122 14.80 -15.21 25.09
C LYS A 122 14.52 -16.58 25.70
N GLY A 123 14.47 -17.60 24.85
CA GLY A 123 14.22 -19.00 25.27
C GLY A 123 12.74 -19.34 25.47
N VAL A 124 11.80 -18.42 25.24
CA VAL A 124 10.38 -18.73 25.22
C VAL A 124 10.07 -19.54 23.97
N LYS A 125 9.72 -20.82 24.17
CA LYS A 125 9.22 -21.68 23.10
C LYS A 125 7.71 -21.52 23.03
N GLY A 126 7.23 -20.68 22.12
CA GLY A 126 5.81 -20.53 21.86
C GLY A 126 5.29 -21.47 20.77
N GLU A 127 4.01 -21.75 20.79
CA GLU A 127 3.36 -22.43 19.67
C GLU A 127 3.29 -21.45 18.48
N PRO A 128 3.70 -21.89 17.27
CA PRO A 128 3.57 -21.05 16.08
C PRO A 128 2.14 -20.52 15.91
N GLY A 129 2.00 -19.22 15.71
CA GLY A 129 0.70 -18.56 15.50
C GLY A 129 -0.07 -18.14 16.77
N LYS A 130 0.43 -18.46 17.98
CA LYS A 130 -0.22 -18.02 19.23
C LYS A 130 0.53 -16.93 19.99
N MET A 131 1.63 -16.43 19.45
CA MET A 131 2.46 -15.40 20.08
C MET A 131 2.24 -14.05 19.40
N ALA A 132 1.14 -13.40 19.73
CA ALA A 132 0.97 -11.97 19.51
C ALA A 132 0.94 -11.27 20.87
N PHE A 133 1.75 -10.25 21.07
CA PHE A 133 1.76 -9.42 22.29
C PHE A 133 1.95 -7.96 21.89
N GLU A 134 1.42 -7.09 22.69
CA GLU A 134 1.56 -5.65 22.50
C GLU A 134 2.98 -5.21 22.85
N ILE A 135 3.54 -4.35 22.02
CA ILE A 135 4.80 -3.68 22.32
C ILE A 135 4.52 -2.60 23.37
N PRO A 136 5.37 -2.48 24.42
CA PRO A 136 5.16 -1.44 25.42
C PRO A 136 5.09 -0.04 24.82
N GLY A 137 4.08 0.74 25.19
CA GLY A 137 3.88 2.11 24.72
C GLY A 137 5.07 3.04 24.98
N GLN A 138 5.95 2.69 25.94
CA GLN A 138 7.19 3.43 26.19
C GLN A 138 8.15 3.39 25.00
N ILE A 139 8.11 2.37 24.15
CA ILE A 139 8.93 2.30 22.93
C ILE A 139 8.43 3.35 21.92
N ASP A 140 7.12 3.45 21.78
CA ASP A 140 6.48 4.42 20.89
C ASP A 140 6.76 5.86 21.35
N ASP A 141 6.54 6.16 22.65
CA ASP A 141 6.86 7.46 23.24
C ASP A 141 8.35 7.82 23.10
N LYS A 142 9.25 6.85 23.28
CA LYS A 142 10.69 7.04 23.09
C LYS A 142 11.03 7.45 21.66
N VAL A 143 10.49 6.76 20.67
CA VAL A 143 10.74 7.08 19.26
C VAL A 143 10.19 8.46 18.90
N ALA A 144 8.97 8.78 19.35
CA ALA A 144 8.37 10.10 19.14
C ALA A 144 9.23 11.23 19.73
N ARG A 145 9.73 11.07 20.97
CA ARG A 145 10.62 12.05 21.61
C ARG A 145 11.95 12.18 20.89
N MET A 146 12.58 11.08 20.51
CA MET A 146 13.83 11.10 19.75
C MET A 146 13.66 11.87 18.43
N LYS A 147 12.51 11.73 17.77
CA LYS A 147 12.20 12.45 16.54
C LYS A 147 12.02 13.95 16.78
N LEU A 148 11.26 14.33 17.79
CA LEU A 148 11.09 15.73 18.19
C LEU A 148 12.43 16.38 18.54
N ASP A 149 13.25 15.70 19.33
CA ASP A 149 14.58 16.18 19.71
C ASP A 149 15.50 16.37 18.49
N SER A 150 15.43 15.45 17.51
CA SER A 150 16.22 15.56 16.27
C SER A 150 15.86 16.79 15.43
N TRP A 151 14.64 17.29 15.56
CA TRP A 151 14.15 18.51 14.91
C TRP A 151 14.26 19.77 15.79
N GLY A 152 14.75 19.63 17.02
CA GLY A 152 14.85 20.74 17.97
C GLY A 152 13.49 21.18 18.55
N TYR A 153 12.48 20.31 18.50
CA TYR A 153 11.15 20.57 19.07
C TYR A 153 10.98 19.96 20.45
N SER A 154 10.20 20.62 21.29
CA SER A 154 9.75 20.11 22.58
C SER A 154 8.25 20.22 22.68
N ILE A 155 7.64 19.29 23.40
CA ILE A 155 6.21 19.31 23.72
C ILE A 155 6.01 19.23 25.21
N ASP A 156 4.86 19.71 25.69
CA ASP A 156 4.49 19.62 27.11
C ASP A 156 4.34 18.16 27.55
N SER A 157 4.58 17.94 28.84
CA SER A 157 4.25 16.65 29.47
C SER A 157 2.88 16.74 30.10
N LEU A 158 2.07 15.69 29.91
CA LEU A 158 0.76 15.60 30.54
C LEU A 158 0.88 15.60 32.06
N THR A 159 0.04 16.40 32.74
CA THR A 159 -0.09 16.35 34.19
C THR A 159 -0.74 15.04 34.62
N ARG A 160 -0.68 14.75 35.91
CA ARG A 160 -1.34 13.58 36.45
C ARG A 160 -2.85 13.60 36.20
N GLU A 161 -3.48 14.74 36.43
CA GLU A 161 -4.91 14.93 36.22
C GLU A 161 -5.31 14.74 34.73
N GLN A 162 -4.46 15.21 33.80
CA GLN A 162 -4.68 15.00 32.37
C GLN A 162 -4.58 13.51 31.99
N LYS A 163 -3.60 12.79 32.55
CA LYS A 163 -3.47 11.35 32.33
C LYS A 163 -4.66 10.56 32.87
N GLU A 164 -5.09 10.88 34.09
CA GLU A 164 -6.27 10.28 34.72
C GLU A 164 -7.55 10.55 33.90
N TYR A 165 -7.71 11.76 33.36
CA TYR A 165 -8.84 12.11 32.51
C TYR A 165 -8.84 11.33 31.19
N LEU A 166 -7.66 11.10 30.60
CA LEU A 166 -7.50 10.35 29.35
C LEU A 166 -7.50 8.82 29.56
N GLY A 167 -7.42 8.35 30.80
CA GLY A 167 -7.37 6.91 31.11
C GLY A 167 -6.04 6.24 30.76
N ILE A 168 -4.91 6.96 30.80
CA ILE A 168 -3.56 6.49 30.47
C ILE A 168 -2.57 6.72 31.62
#